data_74d4eb1944a4dad618c95189b5452c57
#
_entry.id   74d4eb1944a4dad618c95189b5452c57
#
_cell.length_a   1.000
_cell.length_b   1.000
_cell.length_c   1.000
_cell.angle_alpha   90.00
_cell.angle_beta   90.00
_cell.angle_gamma   90.00
#
_symmetry.space_group_name_H-M   'P 1'
#
loop_
_entity.id
_entity.type
_entity.pdbx_description
1 polymer ?
#
loop_
_entity_poly.entity_id
_entity_poly.type
_entity_poly.pdbx_seq_one_letter_code
_entity_poly.pdbx_strand_id
1 'polypeptide(L)'
;SSQQYGAVDVCLNGAWGSICSDYWDNNDASVICRQLGYSPYGALGPAVTQTSSSTPSHNIIDLNCTGQESSILDCPFNGLIGQYSCSNTRDANVYCQDSNLVTYNNCTDGQMRLVNGSNEYQGRVEVCVNSAWGTVCSTSWSSTDAKVVCRYMGALTIGYQYSSVTTYGFNYGHGPILLGYLYCSGQEQSLIDCNQNYYSTNSAXTCKQHRYDAAVICE
;
A
#
# COMPACT_ATOMS: atom_id res chain seq x y z
N SER A 1 11.39 -17.32 1.23
CA SER A 1 10.48 -16.21 1.55
C SER A 1 9.26 -16.32 0.66
N SER A 2 8.18 -16.83 1.21
CA SER A 2 6.94 -16.95 0.46
C SER A 2 6.12 -15.67 0.67
N GLN A 3 6.23 -14.76 -0.27
CA GLN A 3 5.26 -13.69 -0.37
C GLN A 3 3.97 -14.30 -0.92
N GLN A 4 2.88 -14.07 -0.23
CA GLN A 4 1.59 -14.62 -0.66
C GLN A 4 0.74 -13.48 -1.20
N TYR A 5 0.30 -13.64 -2.45
CA TYR A 5 -0.63 -12.70 -3.06
C TYR A 5 -1.65 -13.48 -3.87
N GLY A 6 -2.85 -12.93 -3.96
CA GLY A 6 -3.89 -13.57 -4.75
C GLY A 6 -5.26 -12.97 -4.53
N ALA A 7 -6.21 -13.46 -5.29
CA ALA A 7 -7.62 -13.14 -5.08
C ALA A 7 -8.09 -13.77 -3.77
N VAL A 8 -8.99 -13.06 -3.09
CA VAL A 8 -9.51 -13.49 -1.79
C VAL A 8 -10.84 -14.20 -1.99
N ASP A 9 -10.89 -15.46 -1.58
CA ASP A 9 -12.14 -16.22 -1.53
C ASP A 9 -12.55 -16.42 -0.07
N VAL A 10 -13.85 -16.36 0.18
CA VAL A 10 -14.43 -16.56 1.50
C VAL A 10 -15.53 -17.62 1.41
N CYS A 11 -15.56 -18.49 2.42
CA CYS A 11 -16.62 -19.51 2.50
C CYS A 11 -17.74 -18.98 3.40
N LEU A 12 -18.92 -18.78 2.82
CA LEU A 12 -20.12 -18.37 3.56
C LEU A 12 -21.20 -19.43 3.36
N ASN A 13 -21.76 -19.90 4.47
CA ASN A 13 -22.84 -20.89 4.44
C ASN A 13 -22.49 -22.12 3.62
N GLY A 14 -21.21 -22.54 3.67
CA GLY A 14 -20.75 -23.73 2.96
C GLY A 14 -20.41 -23.53 1.48
N ALA A 15 -20.51 -22.32 0.97
CA ALA A 15 -20.19 -22.01 -0.43
C ALA A 15 -19.02 -21.02 -0.52
N TRP A 16 -18.05 -21.34 -1.38
CA TRP A 16 -16.92 -20.44 -1.66
C TRP A 16 -17.33 -19.39 -2.67
N GLY A 17 -16.88 -18.16 -2.45
CA GLY A 17 -17.07 -17.05 -3.37
C GLY A 17 -16.04 -15.98 -3.10
N SER A 18 -15.84 -15.10 -4.06
CA SER A 18 -14.85 -14.01 -3.94
C SER A 18 -15.42 -12.82 -3.17
N ILE A 19 -14.55 -11.85 -2.92
CA ILE A 19 -14.92 -10.54 -2.35
C ILE A 19 -14.81 -9.51 -3.47
N CYS A 20 -15.83 -8.67 -3.60
CA CYS A 20 -15.82 -7.58 -4.56
C CYS A 20 -14.75 -6.54 -4.19
N SER A 21 -14.03 -6.02 -5.17
CA SER A 21 -12.99 -5.04 -4.90
C SER A 21 -13.50 -3.60 -4.72
N ASP A 22 -14.82 -3.38 -4.80
CA ASP A 22 -15.39 -2.06 -4.50
C ASP A 22 -15.14 -1.75 -3.02
N TYR A 23 -14.54 -0.59 -2.75
CA TYR A 23 -14.15 -0.10 -1.42
C TYR A 23 -13.09 -0.94 -0.69
N TRP A 24 -12.54 -2.00 -1.34
CA TRP A 24 -11.48 -2.83 -0.77
C TRP A 24 -10.25 -1.98 -0.46
N ASP A 25 -9.75 -2.03 0.79
CA ASP A 25 -8.62 -1.20 1.21
C ASP A 25 -7.58 -2.00 2.02
N ASN A 26 -6.60 -1.29 2.58
CA ASN A 26 -5.51 -1.91 3.33
C ASN A 26 -5.96 -2.43 4.70
N ASN A 27 -7.03 -1.87 5.28
CA ASN A 27 -7.57 -2.40 6.53
C ASN A 27 -8.19 -3.78 6.31
N ASP A 28 -8.92 -3.94 5.20
CA ASP A 28 -9.49 -5.24 4.82
C ASP A 28 -8.36 -6.26 4.60
N ALA A 29 -7.33 -5.84 3.85
CA ALA A 29 -6.16 -6.69 3.58
C ALA A 29 -5.47 -7.10 4.89
N SER A 30 -5.38 -6.19 5.87
CA SER A 30 -4.74 -6.48 7.17
C SER A 30 -5.49 -7.57 7.94
N VAL A 31 -6.82 -7.54 7.90
CA VAL A 31 -7.64 -8.56 8.56
C VAL A 31 -7.44 -9.93 7.87
N ILE A 32 -7.46 -9.95 6.52
CA ILE A 32 -7.23 -11.19 5.77
C ILE A 32 -5.83 -11.77 6.08
N CYS A 33 -4.79 -10.94 6.03
CA CYS A 33 -3.44 -11.42 6.29
C CYS A 33 -3.32 -11.99 7.71
N ARG A 34 -3.89 -11.29 8.70
CA ARG A 34 -3.90 -11.79 10.08
C ARG A 34 -4.63 -13.12 10.18
N GLN A 35 -5.80 -13.25 9.55
CA GLN A 35 -6.61 -14.47 9.60
C GLN A 35 -5.89 -15.64 8.95
N LEU A 36 -5.08 -15.38 7.93
CA LEU A 36 -4.28 -16.40 7.25
C LEU A 36 -2.95 -16.70 7.95
N GLY A 37 -2.66 -16.03 9.08
CA GLY A 37 -1.44 -16.25 9.84
C GLY A 37 -0.23 -15.47 9.35
N TYR A 38 -0.44 -14.48 8.50
CA TYR A 38 0.61 -13.58 8.03
C TYR A 38 0.62 -12.29 8.86
N SER A 39 1.67 -11.48 8.64
CA SER A 39 1.74 -10.18 9.26
C SER A 39 0.59 -9.29 8.75
N PRO A 40 -0.18 -8.67 9.65
CA PRO A 40 -1.17 -7.67 9.21
C PRO A 40 -0.51 -6.35 8.82
N TYR A 41 0.73 -6.15 9.21
CA TYR A 41 1.46 -4.93 8.90
C TYR A 41 2.02 -5.03 7.48
N GLY A 42 1.87 -3.96 6.71
CA GLY A 42 2.28 -3.96 5.32
C GLY A 42 1.38 -4.79 4.40
N ALA A 43 0.24 -5.23 4.89
CA ALA A 43 -0.75 -5.87 4.04
C ALA A 43 -1.30 -4.87 3.03
N LEU A 44 -1.42 -5.28 1.77
CA LEU A 44 -1.91 -4.42 0.71
C LEU A 44 -3.14 -5.02 0.06
N GLY A 45 -4.17 -4.21 -0.02
CA GLY A 45 -5.39 -4.55 -0.74
C GLY A 45 -5.35 -4.10 -2.20
N PRO A 46 -5.54 -2.80 -2.45
CA PRO A 46 -5.90 -2.35 -3.79
C PRO A 46 -4.79 -2.41 -4.85
N ALA A 47 -3.53 -2.51 -4.44
CA ALA A 47 -2.39 -2.33 -5.37
C ALA A 47 -1.88 -3.63 -5.98
N VAL A 48 -2.50 -4.76 -5.69
CA VAL A 48 -1.98 -6.07 -6.13
C VAL A 48 -2.42 -6.35 -7.56
N THR A 49 -1.53 -6.95 -8.34
CA THR A 49 -1.83 -7.40 -9.69
C THR A 49 -3.04 -8.35 -9.65
N GLN A 50 -4.02 -8.04 -10.44
CA GLN A 50 -5.28 -8.77 -10.41
C GLN A 50 -5.08 -10.23 -10.82
N THR A 51 -5.34 -11.12 -9.89
CA THR A 51 -5.64 -12.51 -10.19
C THR A 51 -7.15 -12.65 -10.04
N SER A 52 -7.76 -13.37 -10.96
CA SER A 52 -9.19 -13.63 -10.85
C SER A 52 -9.40 -14.81 -9.93
N SER A 53 -10.46 -14.74 -9.14
CA SER A 53 -10.92 -15.88 -8.36
C SER A 53 -11.38 -17.00 -9.31
N SER A 54 -11.28 -18.22 -8.85
CA SER A 54 -11.85 -19.36 -9.56
C SER A 54 -13.36 -19.50 -9.30
N THR A 55 -13.90 -18.69 -8.38
CA THR A 55 -15.32 -18.77 -8.02
C THR A 55 -16.15 -17.85 -8.92
N PRO A 56 -17.37 -18.26 -9.28
CA PRO A 56 -18.18 -17.50 -10.23
C PRO A 56 -18.98 -16.36 -9.62
N SER A 57 -18.91 -16.15 -8.29
CA SER A 57 -19.76 -15.16 -7.62
C SER A 57 -19.02 -14.50 -6.47
N HIS A 58 -19.38 -13.24 -6.22
CA HIS A 58 -18.89 -12.51 -5.04
C HIS A 58 -19.79 -12.85 -3.85
N ASN A 59 -19.18 -13.34 -2.77
CA ASN A 59 -19.91 -13.60 -1.52
C ASN A 59 -20.07 -12.35 -0.66
N ILE A 60 -19.12 -11.41 -0.74
CA ILE A 60 -19.14 -10.18 0.05
C ILE A 60 -18.97 -8.99 -0.88
N ILE A 61 -19.74 -7.94 -0.61
CA ILE A 61 -19.70 -6.66 -1.33
C ILE A 61 -19.56 -5.54 -0.29
N ASP A 62 -18.80 -4.51 -0.63
CA ASP A 62 -18.60 -3.32 0.20
C ASP A 62 -18.12 -3.69 1.61
N LEU A 63 -17.05 -4.44 1.69
CA LEU A 63 -16.40 -4.76 2.95
C LEU A 63 -15.77 -3.49 3.53
N ASN A 64 -15.81 -3.33 4.86
CA ASN A 64 -15.33 -2.10 5.49
C ASN A 64 -14.77 -2.42 6.89
N CYS A 65 -13.59 -3.03 6.91
CA CYS A 65 -12.92 -3.38 8.17
C CYS A 65 -12.20 -2.16 8.77
N THR A 66 -12.02 -2.18 10.08
CA THR A 66 -11.17 -1.21 10.77
C THR A 66 -9.69 -1.62 10.74
N GLY A 67 -9.40 -2.87 10.36
CA GLY A 67 -8.07 -3.44 10.37
C GLY A 67 -7.69 -4.14 11.67
N GLN A 68 -8.60 -4.13 12.68
CA GLN A 68 -8.32 -4.72 13.99
C GLN A 68 -9.07 -6.03 14.22
N GLU A 69 -10.00 -6.35 13.35
CA GLU A 69 -10.85 -7.54 13.51
C GLU A 69 -10.03 -8.82 13.40
N SER A 70 -10.45 -9.87 14.10
CA SER A 70 -9.80 -11.17 14.06
C SER A 70 -10.25 -12.02 12.88
N SER A 71 -11.40 -11.69 12.30
CA SER A 71 -11.97 -12.40 11.16
C SER A 71 -12.63 -11.41 10.22
N ILE A 72 -12.56 -11.71 8.93
CA ILE A 72 -13.23 -10.92 7.88
C ILE A 72 -14.76 -10.89 8.12
N LEU A 73 -15.29 -11.88 8.77
CA LEU A 73 -16.73 -11.97 9.06
C LEU A 73 -17.15 -11.07 10.24
N ASP A 74 -16.19 -10.52 10.98
CA ASP A 74 -16.47 -9.55 12.03
C ASP A 74 -16.55 -8.12 11.48
N CYS A 75 -16.13 -7.92 10.25
CA CYS A 75 -16.15 -6.60 9.61
C CYS A 75 -17.56 -6.25 9.12
N PRO A 76 -17.94 -4.97 9.12
CA PRO A 76 -19.18 -4.56 8.45
C PRO A 76 -19.08 -4.79 6.94
N PHE A 77 -20.17 -5.25 6.33
CA PHE A 77 -20.31 -5.34 4.88
C PHE A 77 -21.76 -5.14 4.49
N ASN A 78 -22.00 -4.62 3.27
CA ASN A 78 -23.33 -4.16 2.90
C ASN A 78 -24.14 -5.17 2.10
N GLY A 79 -23.54 -6.25 1.60
CA GLY A 79 -24.31 -7.16 0.77
C GLY A 79 -23.80 -8.58 0.71
N LEU A 80 -24.74 -9.48 0.71
CA LEU A 80 -24.52 -10.89 0.36
C LEU A 80 -25.01 -11.11 -1.09
N ILE A 81 -24.64 -12.25 -1.66
CA ILE A 81 -24.99 -12.64 -3.03
C ILE A 81 -26.46 -12.36 -3.33
N GLY A 82 -26.71 -11.71 -4.44
CA GLY A 82 -28.05 -11.56 -5.01
C GLY A 82 -28.79 -10.30 -4.60
N GLN A 83 -28.29 -9.52 -3.66
CA GLN A 83 -28.92 -8.27 -3.26
C GLN A 83 -28.30 -7.03 -3.91
N TYR A 84 -27.02 -7.09 -4.23
CA TYR A 84 -26.28 -5.98 -4.83
C TYR A 84 -25.30 -6.55 -5.86
N SER A 85 -24.89 -5.74 -6.80
CA SER A 85 -23.92 -6.12 -7.82
C SER A 85 -22.60 -5.40 -7.57
N CYS A 86 -21.51 -6.13 -7.72
CA CYS A 86 -20.17 -5.54 -7.74
C CYS A 86 -20.06 -4.62 -8.96
N SER A 87 -19.75 -3.36 -8.74
CA SER A 87 -19.83 -2.37 -9.83
C SER A 87 -18.75 -2.59 -10.89
N ASN A 88 -17.62 -3.20 -10.51
CA ASN A 88 -16.48 -3.34 -11.40
C ASN A 88 -16.17 -4.77 -11.80
N THR A 89 -16.94 -5.75 -11.32
CA THR A 89 -16.76 -7.19 -11.59
C THR A 89 -15.36 -7.72 -11.29
N ARG A 90 -14.62 -7.02 -10.41
CA ARG A 90 -13.26 -7.40 -10.05
C ARG A 90 -13.20 -7.97 -8.64
N ASP A 91 -12.38 -9.00 -8.50
CA ASP A 91 -12.15 -9.62 -7.20
C ASP A 91 -11.18 -8.81 -6.35
N ALA A 92 -11.42 -8.79 -5.05
CA ALA A 92 -10.47 -8.25 -4.10
C ALA A 92 -9.20 -9.09 -4.12
N ASN A 93 -8.06 -8.44 -4.12
CA ASN A 93 -6.77 -9.10 -4.12
C ASN A 93 -5.96 -8.61 -2.92
N VAL A 94 -5.14 -9.49 -2.38
CA VAL A 94 -4.34 -9.18 -1.21
C VAL A 94 -2.89 -9.59 -1.43
N TYR A 95 -1.99 -8.85 -0.82
CA TYR A 95 -0.58 -9.19 -0.67
C TYR A 95 -0.30 -9.27 0.82
N CYS A 96 0.20 -10.41 1.28
CA CYS A 96 0.53 -10.60 2.68
C CYS A 96 2.03 -10.86 2.85
N GLN A 97 2.60 -10.25 3.87
CA GLN A 97 3.99 -10.45 4.24
C GLN A 97 4.12 -11.60 5.25
N ASP A 98 5.22 -12.33 5.16
CA ASP A 98 5.52 -13.40 6.11
C ASP A 98 5.70 -12.78 7.52
N SER A 99 5.04 -13.37 8.51
CA SER A 99 5.15 -12.94 9.91
C SER A 99 6.58 -13.11 10.47
N ASN A 100 7.39 -13.94 9.84
CA ASN A 100 8.79 -14.14 10.25
C ASN A 100 9.74 -13.07 9.71
N LEU A 101 9.27 -12.16 8.86
CA LEU A 101 10.07 -11.01 8.43
C LEU A 101 9.99 -9.87 9.46
N VAL A 102 10.32 -10.21 10.70
CA VAL A 102 10.24 -9.28 11.86
C VAL A 102 11.16 -8.07 11.72
N THR A 103 12.09 -8.12 10.76
CA THR A 103 13.07 -7.03 10.60
C THR A 103 12.50 -5.76 9.94
N TYR A 104 11.32 -5.85 9.34
CA TYR A 104 10.71 -4.69 8.67
C TYR A 104 9.72 -3.92 9.56
N ASN A 105 9.34 -4.48 10.71
CA ASN A 105 8.27 -3.94 11.54
C ASN A 105 8.79 -3.14 12.74
N ASN A 106 10.00 -2.59 12.65
CA ASN A 106 10.55 -1.82 13.76
C ASN A 106 10.59 -0.34 13.38
N CYS A 107 9.42 0.20 13.14
CA CYS A 107 9.30 1.61 12.79
C CYS A 107 8.01 2.19 13.39
N THR A 108 8.02 3.50 13.57
CA THR A 108 6.87 4.28 14.03
C THR A 108 6.26 5.00 12.83
N ASP A 109 4.94 5.02 12.78
CA ASP A 109 4.21 5.65 11.68
C ASP A 109 4.71 7.09 11.46
N GLY A 110 4.93 7.41 10.20
CA GLY A 110 5.46 8.68 9.77
C GLY A 110 6.98 8.75 9.68
N GLN A 111 7.70 7.76 10.20
CA GLN A 111 9.14 7.71 9.96
C GLN A 111 9.44 7.54 8.48
N MET A 112 10.48 8.23 8.02
CA MET A 112 10.92 8.17 6.62
C MET A 112 12.41 7.87 6.57
N ARG A 113 12.85 7.21 5.48
CA ARG A 113 14.27 6.94 5.25
C ARG A 113 14.57 6.97 3.76
N LEU A 114 15.85 7.17 3.43
CA LEU A 114 16.34 7.09 2.05
C LEU A 114 17.22 5.85 1.93
N VAL A 115 16.98 5.07 0.88
CA VAL A 115 17.60 3.74 0.72
C VAL A 115 18.30 3.66 -0.63
N ASN A 116 19.47 3.04 -0.65
CA ASN A 116 20.29 2.79 -1.84
C ASN A 116 20.88 4.05 -2.48
N GLY A 117 20.97 5.15 -1.74
CA GLY A 117 21.74 6.31 -2.16
C GLY A 117 23.21 6.16 -1.80
N SER A 118 24.04 7.03 -2.32
CA SER A 118 25.48 7.06 -1.99
C SER A 118 25.76 7.78 -0.68
N ASN A 119 24.76 8.49 -0.13
CA ASN A 119 24.86 9.18 1.16
C ASN A 119 23.46 9.28 1.78
N GLU A 120 23.39 9.87 2.98
CA GLU A 120 22.16 9.95 3.77
C GLU A 120 21.11 10.92 3.23
N TYR A 121 21.48 11.73 2.22
CA TYR A 121 20.60 12.75 1.64
C TYR A 121 20.08 12.39 0.26
N GLN A 122 20.23 11.13 -0.17
CA GLN A 122 19.67 10.71 -1.46
C GLN A 122 19.29 9.25 -1.43
N GLY A 123 18.30 8.90 -2.25
CA GLY A 123 17.87 7.50 -2.35
C GLY A 123 16.41 7.35 -2.68
N ARG A 124 16.00 6.08 -2.70
CA ARG A 124 14.59 5.71 -2.79
C ARG A 124 13.91 6.06 -1.48
N VAL A 125 12.74 6.68 -1.59
CA VAL A 125 11.97 7.09 -0.41
C VAL A 125 11.19 5.89 0.13
N GLU A 126 11.37 5.61 1.42
CA GLU A 126 10.56 4.65 2.14
C GLU A 126 9.92 5.33 3.34
N VAL A 127 8.70 4.91 3.68
CA VAL A 127 7.90 5.50 4.75
C VAL A 127 7.34 4.36 5.61
N CYS A 128 7.17 4.64 6.89
CA CYS A 128 6.52 3.71 7.81
C CYS A 128 5.02 4.02 7.91
N VAL A 129 4.18 3.04 7.64
CA VAL A 129 2.72 3.13 7.80
C VAL A 129 2.25 1.82 8.44
N ASN A 130 1.46 1.93 9.50
CA ASN A 130 0.97 0.77 10.25
C ASN A 130 2.13 -0.12 10.72
N SER A 131 3.19 0.53 11.22
CA SER A 131 4.39 -0.14 11.76
C SER A 131 5.17 -0.97 10.72
N ALA A 132 4.96 -0.74 9.43
CA ALA A 132 5.67 -1.45 8.35
C ALA A 132 6.32 -0.45 7.39
N TRP A 133 7.58 -0.73 7.02
CA TRP A 133 8.28 0.04 6.00
C TRP A 133 7.78 -0.34 4.61
N GLY A 134 7.58 0.67 3.76
CA GLY A 134 7.25 0.47 2.36
C GLY A 134 7.62 1.66 1.51
N THR A 135 7.46 1.53 0.21
CA THR A 135 7.85 2.55 -0.75
C THR A 135 6.72 3.54 -1.03
N VAL A 136 7.06 4.59 -1.73
CA VAL A 136 6.14 5.64 -2.17
C VAL A 136 6.14 5.61 -3.70
N CYS A 137 4.95 5.59 -4.31
CA CYS A 137 4.84 5.64 -5.76
C CYS A 137 5.10 7.06 -6.28
N SER A 138 5.87 7.18 -7.36
CA SER A 138 6.23 8.49 -7.92
C SER A 138 5.15 9.11 -8.81
N THR A 139 4.00 8.47 -8.96
CA THR A 139 2.89 9.08 -9.70
C THR A 139 2.40 10.30 -8.92
N SER A 140 2.38 11.45 -9.59
CA SER A 140 2.12 12.78 -9.01
C SER A 140 3.19 13.27 -8.02
N TRP A 141 4.32 12.59 -7.94
CA TRP A 141 5.44 12.99 -7.08
C TRP A 141 5.97 14.35 -7.54
N SER A 142 6.04 15.29 -6.63
CA SER A 142 6.31 16.70 -6.95
C SER A 142 7.42 17.27 -6.07
N SER A 143 7.79 18.50 -6.36
CA SER A 143 8.78 19.22 -5.57
C SER A 143 8.33 19.46 -4.13
N THR A 144 7.04 19.64 -3.90
CA THR A 144 6.53 19.82 -2.53
C THR A 144 6.61 18.55 -1.71
N ASP A 145 6.39 17.39 -2.35
CA ASP A 145 6.54 16.09 -1.67
C ASP A 145 8.02 15.85 -1.33
N ALA A 146 8.90 16.10 -2.30
CA ALA A 146 10.35 15.97 -2.10
C ALA A 146 10.84 16.89 -0.97
N LYS A 147 10.28 18.10 -0.88
CA LYS A 147 10.63 19.06 0.17
C LYS A 147 10.31 18.51 1.56
N VAL A 148 9.17 17.82 1.71
CA VAL A 148 8.82 17.20 3.00
C VAL A 148 9.89 16.17 3.40
N VAL A 149 10.28 15.31 2.45
CA VAL A 149 11.29 14.28 2.70
C VAL A 149 12.64 14.91 3.05
N CYS A 150 13.11 15.86 2.23
CA CYS A 150 14.45 16.46 2.43
C CYS A 150 14.52 17.21 3.75
N ARG A 151 13.45 17.91 4.12
CA ARG A 151 13.41 18.59 5.42
C ARG A 151 13.44 17.58 6.57
N TYR A 152 12.69 16.47 6.45
CA TYR A 152 12.70 15.41 7.46
C TYR A 152 14.11 14.83 7.64
N MET A 153 14.84 14.67 6.53
CA MET A 153 16.21 14.14 6.57
C MET A 153 17.21 15.17 7.12
N GLY A 154 16.78 16.41 7.37
CA GLY A 154 17.66 17.45 7.92
C GLY A 154 18.52 18.14 6.87
N ALA A 155 18.19 18.03 5.59
CA ALA A 155 18.91 18.75 4.55
C ALA A 155 18.68 20.25 4.70
N LEU A 156 19.78 21.02 4.67
CA LEU A 156 19.76 22.45 5.00
C LEU A 156 19.58 23.35 3.78
N THR A 157 19.71 22.80 2.58
CA THR A 157 19.67 23.61 1.37
C THR A 157 18.33 23.43 0.64
N ILE A 158 18.00 24.43 -0.14
CA ILE A 158 16.70 24.53 -0.81
C ILE A 158 16.67 23.70 -2.10
N GLY A 159 17.82 23.18 -2.54
CA GLY A 159 17.91 22.39 -3.75
C GLY A 159 17.57 20.92 -3.50
N TYR A 160 16.73 20.37 -4.36
CA TYR A 160 16.44 18.95 -4.36
C TYR A 160 16.02 18.52 -5.76
N GLN A 161 16.38 17.31 -6.11
CA GLN A 161 15.90 16.67 -7.31
C GLN A 161 14.98 15.53 -6.90
N TYR A 162 13.95 15.33 -7.68
CA TYR A 162 12.93 14.33 -7.36
C TYR A 162 12.47 13.62 -8.63
N SER A 163 12.27 12.33 -8.54
CA SER A 163 11.75 11.55 -9.66
C SER A 163 11.50 10.11 -9.17
N SER A 164 11.50 9.18 -10.10
CA SER A 164 11.43 7.76 -9.80
C SER A 164 12.84 7.16 -9.68
N VAL A 165 12.92 5.98 -9.10
CA VAL A 165 14.19 5.25 -8.97
C VAL A 165 14.83 4.96 -10.33
N THR A 166 14.03 4.84 -11.39
CA THR A 166 14.55 4.62 -12.74
C THR A 166 15.37 5.80 -13.26
N THR A 167 15.03 7.01 -12.83
CA THR A 167 15.74 8.22 -13.26
C THR A 167 17.14 8.30 -12.62
N TYR A 168 17.22 7.97 -11.32
CA TYR A 168 18.47 8.15 -10.58
C TYR A 168 19.30 6.88 -10.42
N GLY A 169 18.78 5.74 -10.88
CA GLY A 169 19.49 4.48 -10.77
C GLY A 169 19.50 3.87 -9.38
N PHE A 170 18.66 4.35 -8.48
CA PHE A 170 18.49 3.70 -7.18
C PHE A 170 17.73 2.38 -7.37
N ASN A 171 18.13 1.36 -6.68
CA ASN A 171 17.53 0.03 -6.85
C ASN A 171 16.04 0.05 -6.50
N TYR A 172 15.29 -0.80 -7.19
CA TYR A 172 13.85 -0.98 -6.93
C TYR A 172 13.61 -1.43 -5.50
N GLY A 173 12.50 -1.00 -4.94
CA GLY A 173 12.07 -1.46 -3.62
C GLY A 173 11.54 -2.89 -3.64
N HIS A 174 11.26 -3.37 -2.46
CA HIS A 174 10.62 -4.67 -2.24
C HIS A 174 9.58 -4.47 -1.14
N GLY A 175 8.54 -5.29 -1.16
CA GLY A 175 7.49 -5.19 -0.14
C GLY A 175 6.36 -4.27 -0.58
N PRO A 176 5.66 -3.64 0.36
CA PRO A 176 4.49 -2.86 0.00
C PRO A 176 4.83 -1.49 -0.59
N ILE A 177 3.99 -1.02 -1.50
CA ILE A 177 3.96 0.37 -1.93
C ILE A 177 2.84 1.02 -1.09
N LEU A 178 3.20 1.83 -0.11
CA LEU A 178 2.26 2.27 0.93
C LEU A 178 1.59 3.60 0.62
N LEU A 179 2.28 4.49 -0.09
CA LEU A 179 1.74 5.81 -0.43
C LEU A 179 1.87 6.07 -1.94
N GLY A 180 0.99 6.91 -2.45
CA GLY A 180 1.07 7.40 -3.83
C GLY A 180 0.03 8.47 -4.04
N TYR A 181 0.14 9.19 -5.16
CA TYR A 181 -0.76 10.31 -5.49
C TYR A 181 -0.82 11.33 -4.36
N LEU A 182 0.35 11.69 -3.85
CA LEU A 182 0.48 12.65 -2.75
C LEU A 182 0.29 14.07 -3.27
N TYR A 183 -0.24 14.92 -2.42
CA TYR A 183 -0.42 16.35 -2.67
C TYR A 183 -0.02 17.10 -1.40
N CYS A 184 1.30 17.16 -1.17
CA CYS A 184 1.83 17.86 0.00
C CYS A 184 1.86 19.38 -0.25
N SER A 185 1.72 20.15 0.82
CA SER A 185 1.94 21.60 0.79
C SER A 185 3.43 21.95 0.93
N GLY A 186 4.25 20.99 1.35
CA GLY A 186 5.66 21.20 1.66
C GLY A 186 5.92 21.61 3.09
N GLN A 187 4.88 21.65 3.94
CA GLN A 187 5.01 22.04 5.35
C GLN A 187 4.79 20.88 6.33
N GLU A 188 4.38 19.75 5.81
CA GLU A 188 4.05 18.58 6.63
C GLU A 188 5.30 18.01 7.31
N GLN A 189 5.11 17.36 8.46
CA GLN A 189 6.19 16.72 9.21
C GLN A 189 6.59 15.39 8.59
N SER A 190 5.63 14.72 7.91
CA SER A 190 5.86 13.45 7.25
C SER A 190 4.94 13.32 6.04
N LEU A 191 5.26 12.41 5.12
CA LEU A 191 4.43 12.13 3.94
C LEU A 191 3.05 11.58 4.32
N ILE A 192 2.91 10.94 5.49
CA ILE A 192 1.59 10.45 5.91
C ILE A 192 0.62 11.58 6.28
N ASP A 193 1.16 12.78 6.52
CA ASP A 193 0.33 13.96 6.84
C ASP A 193 -0.17 14.68 5.58
N CYS A 194 0.34 14.32 4.41
CA CYS A 194 -0.05 14.95 3.15
C CYS A 194 -1.43 14.46 2.70
N ASN A 195 -2.13 15.30 1.95
CA ASN A 195 -3.36 14.85 1.29
C ASN A 195 -3.03 13.74 0.31
N GLN A 196 -3.86 12.72 0.31
CA GLN A 196 -3.72 11.55 -0.56
C GLN A 196 -5.00 11.33 -1.33
N ASN A 197 -4.88 10.97 -2.59
CA ASN A 197 -6.04 10.61 -3.38
C ASN A 197 -6.12 9.09 -3.48
N TYR A 198 -6.77 8.49 -2.51
CA TYR A 198 -6.89 7.03 -2.42
C TYR A 198 -7.59 6.40 -3.63
N TYR A 199 -8.48 7.15 -4.28
CA TYR A 199 -9.19 6.65 -5.45
C TYR A 199 -8.27 6.44 -6.65
N SER A 200 -7.17 7.18 -6.70
CA SER A 200 -6.22 7.09 -7.81
C SER A 200 -5.29 5.89 -7.71
N THR A 201 -5.02 5.39 -6.51
CA THR A 201 -4.12 4.25 -6.34
C THR A 201 -4.69 2.98 -6.96
N ASN A 202 -6.02 2.88 -7.05
CA ASN A 202 -6.69 1.73 -7.65
C ASN A 202 -6.64 1.70 -9.19
N SER A 203 -6.39 2.85 -9.83
CA SER A 203 -6.53 2.94 -11.30
C SER A 203 -5.21 2.90 -12.06
N ALA A 204 -4.08 3.00 -11.39
CA ALA A 204 -2.81 3.16 -12.10
C ALA A 204 -1.89 1.95 -11.99
N UNK A 205 -1.82 1.59 -12.82
CA UNK A 205 -0.98 0.63 -13.00
C UNK A 205 0.38 0.92 -12.73
N THR A 206 0.61 2.02 -12.96
CA THR A 206 1.96 2.54 -12.76
C THR A 206 2.48 2.25 -11.36
N CYS A 207 1.63 2.30 -10.34
CA CYS A 207 2.05 2.07 -8.96
C CYS A 207 2.12 0.58 -8.57
N LYS A 208 1.89 -0.33 -9.50
CA LYS A 208 1.92 -1.77 -9.20
C LYS A 208 3.32 -2.37 -9.29
N GLN A 209 4.31 -1.59 -9.67
CA GLN A 209 5.68 -2.08 -9.87
C GLN A 209 6.65 -1.09 -9.27
N HIS A 210 7.64 -1.59 -8.55
CA HIS A 210 8.64 -0.79 -7.85
C HIS A 210 9.50 0.09 -8.76
N ARG A 211 9.43 -0.10 -10.07
CA ARG A 211 10.15 0.79 -11.01
C ARG A 211 9.68 2.24 -10.92
N TYR A 212 8.49 2.46 -10.37
CA TYR A 212 7.95 3.80 -10.16
C TYR A 212 8.04 4.24 -8.70
N ASP A 213 8.88 3.63 -7.89
CA ASP A 213 9.15 4.12 -6.55
C ASP A 213 9.71 5.53 -6.60
N ALA A 214 9.27 6.40 -5.70
CA ALA A 214 9.75 7.77 -5.59
C ALA A 214 11.17 7.81 -5.06
N ALA A 215 11.93 8.78 -5.54
CA ALA A 215 13.31 8.98 -5.13
C ALA A 215 13.60 10.48 -5.04
N VAL A 216 14.54 10.84 -4.18
CA VAL A 216 15.00 12.21 -4.04
C VAL A 216 16.52 12.28 -3.95
N ILE A 217 17.05 13.43 -4.33
CA ILE A 217 18.41 13.89 -4.01
C ILE A 217 18.22 15.23 -3.34
N CYS A 218 18.60 15.32 -2.06
CA CYS A 218 18.51 16.54 -1.28
C CYS A 218 19.89 17.23 -1.27
N GLU A 219 19.91 18.56 -1.45
CA GLU A 219 21.15 19.35 -1.51
C GLU A 219 21.24 20.31 -0.32
#